data_a55da0a562c6db05ee0a12c9b1109a3c
#
_entry.id   a55da0a562c6db05ee0a12c9b1109a3c
#
_cell.length_a   1.000
_cell.length_b   1.000
_cell.length_c   1.000
_cell.angle_alpha   90.00
_cell.angle_beta   90.00
_cell.angle_gamma   90.00
#
_symmetry.space_group_name_H-M   'P 1'
#
loop_
_entity.id
_entity.type
_entity.pdbx_description
1 polymer ?
#
loop_
_entity_poly.entity_id
_entity_poly.type
_entity_poly.pdbx_seq_one_letter_code
_entity_poly.pdbx_strand_id
1 'polypeptide(L)'
;GGSIGEMHARKIANLYDLALKMGAPVIGLVDCAGLRLQEATDALNGFGQIYAKQVEASGVIPQITAVFGTCGGGMAVVPTLTDFTFMEEKSAKLFVNSPNALDGNYTSKLDTASAKFQSEEAGIVDVTGDETTVLEQIRQLVALLPANNEDTAEDECTDDLNRVSDTIANAVGDTSIALTELADDNVFFEVKRNYAKDMVTGFIKLNGLTVGAVANRTVVYDDEMKETAKFDAVLSPEGCEKAAEFVNFCDSFNIPVLTLTNVKGYKATVCAEKHIAKAAAKLTYAFANATVPKVNVVIGEAFGSAYVAMNSKSIGADMTFAWDSASIGMMDANMAAKIMYADKPEVISEKASEYAALQTSAVSAAKRGYVDSIIAPADTRKYVIGAFEMLYSKKEDRPSKKHGTV
;
A
#
# COMPACT_ATOMS: atom_id res chain seq x y z
N GLY A 1 -8.43 7.58 -35.09
CA GLY A 1 -8.69 6.20 -34.86
C GLY A 1 -7.93 5.59 -33.66
N GLY A 2 -7.78 6.29 -32.53
CA GLY A 2 -7.22 5.67 -31.34
C GLY A 2 -5.75 5.27 -31.42
N SER A 3 -4.93 5.97 -32.21
CA SER A 3 -3.48 5.72 -32.29
C SER A 3 -2.68 6.98 -31.97
N ILE A 4 -1.50 6.83 -31.37
CA ILE A 4 -0.57 7.91 -31.06
C ILE A 4 0.42 8.10 -32.21
N GLY A 5 0.52 9.36 -32.69
CA GLY A 5 1.56 9.84 -33.59
C GLY A 5 2.45 10.87 -32.88
N GLU A 6 3.45 11.38 -33.61
CA GLU A 6 4.44 12.35 -33.11
C GLU A 6 3.78 13.58 -32.46
N MET A 7 2.80 14.18 -33.10
CA MET A 7 2.15 15.40 -32.61
C MET A 7 1.31 15.16 -31.34
N HIS A 8 0.75 13.97 -31.15
CA HIS A 8 0.09 13.60 -29.91
C HIS A 8 1.10 13.55 -28.79
N ALA A 9 2.25 12.90 -29.01
CA ALA A 9 3.31 12.79 -28.01
C ALA A 9 3.87 14.17 -27.62
N ARG A 10 4.10 15.05 -28.57
CA ARG A 10 4.54 16.44 -28.30
C ARG A 10 3.52 17.22 -27.46
N LYS A 11 2.22 17.06 -27.75
CA LYS A 11 1.18 17.70 -26.93
C LYS A 11 1.15 17.15 -25.50
N ILE A 12 1.25 15.84 -25.34
CA ILE A 12 1.31 15.21 -24.00
C ILE A 12 2.54 15.68 -23.25
N ALA A 13 3.72 15.67 -23.88
CA ALA A 13 4.96 16.16 -23.27
C ALA A 13 4.84 17.62 -22.82
N ASN A 14 4.26 18.47 -23.66
CA ASN A 14 4.03 19.88 -23.31
C ASN A 14 3.04 20.05 -22.13
N LEU A 15 2.03 19.19 -22.04
CA LEU A 15 1.11 19.19 -20.87
C LEU A 15 1.85 18.81 -19.57
N TYR A 16 2.76 17.84 -19.62
CA TYR A 16 3.63 17.52 -18.49
C TYR A 16 4.53 18.69 -18.08
N ASP A 17 5.13 19.40 -19.07
CA ASP A 17 5.92 20.60 -18.79
C ASP A 17 5.10 21.70 -18.10
N LEU A 18 3.85 21.89 -18.53
CA LEU A 18 2.93 22.83 -17.87
C LEU A 18 2.54 22.37 -16.46
N ALA A 19 2.18 21.10 -16.30
CA ALA A 19 1.80 20.53 -15.01
C ALA A 19 2.95 20.64 -13.99
N LEU A 20 4.18 20.34 -14.38
CA LEU A 20 5.37 20.50 -13.55
C LEU A 20 5.61 21.96 -13.13
N LYS A 21 5.44 22.91 -14.06
CA LYS A 21 5.56 24.34 -13.74
C LYS A 21 4.48 24.85 -12.80
N MET A 22 3.30 24.25 -12.84
CA MET A 22 2.17 24.62 -12.00
C MET A 22 2.10 23.83 -10.69
N GLY A 23 2.87 22.75 -10.56
CA GLY A 23 2.74 21.79 -9.46
C GLY A 23 1.35 21.15 -9.40
N ALA A 24 0.83 20.73 -10.54
CA ALA A 24 -0.53 20.18 -10.67
C ALA A 24 -0.51 18.69 -11.08
N PRO A 25 -1.42 17.86 -10.57
CA PRO A 25 -1.55 16.46 -10.97
C PRO A 25 -1.85 16.30 -12.46
N VAL A 26 -1.42 15.19 -13.05
CA VAL A 26 -1.77 14.79 -14.41
C VAL A 26 -2.70 13.58 -14.40
N ILE A 27 -3.85 13.69 -15.08
CA ILE A 27 -4.80 12.59 -15.25
C ILE A 27 -4.85 12.23 -16.74
N GLY A 28 -4.43 11.00 -17.08
CA GLY A 28 -4.48 10.44 -18.43
C GLY A 28 -5.70 9.53 -18.61
N LEU A 29 -6.62 9.89 -19.52
CA LEU A 29 -7.74 9.03 -19.89
C LEU A 29 -7.36 8.31 -21.19
N VAL A 30 -7.25 6.98 -21.16
CA VAL A 30 -6.63 6.18 -22.20
C VAL A 30 -7.65 5.31 -22.94
N ASP A 31 -7.72 5.49 -24.25
CA ASP A 31 -8.26 4.56 -25.23
C ASP A 31 -7.38 4.65 -26.49
N CYS A 32 -6.39 3.77 -26.58
CA CYS A 32 -5.34 3.85 -27.60
C CYS A 32 -4.88 2.47 -28.05
N ALA A 33 -5.07 2.18 -29.33
CA ALA A 33 -4.65 0.94 -29.97
C ALA A 33 -3.11 0.81 -30.13
N GLY A 34 -2.34 1.85 -29.81
CA GLY A 34 -0.90 1.87 -29.93
C GLY A 34 -0.37 2.95 -30.86
N LEU A 35 0.80 2.71 -31.46
CA LEU A 35 1.46 3.65 -32.37
C LEU A 35 0.78 3.74 -33.72
N ARG A 36 0.80 4.93 -34.31
CA ARG A 36 0.35 5.17 -35.70
C ARG A 36 1.39 4.63 -36.67
N LEU A 37 1.06 3.54 -37.36
CA LEU A 37 1.99 2.85 -38.25
C LEU A 37 2.46 3.71 -39.41
N GLN A 38 1.62 4.64 -39.90
CA GLN A 38 1.97 5.55 -41.00
C GLN A 38 3.08 6.54 -40.65
N GLU A 39 3.27 6.84 -39.37
CA GLU A 39 4.32 7.71 -38.85
C GLU A 39 5.59 6.92 -38.41
N ALA A 40 5.51 5.60 -38.42
CA ALA A 40 6.63 4.69 -38.19
C ALA A 40 7.55 5.10 -37.00
N THR A 41 8.80 5.41 -37.29
CA THR A 41 9.83 5.74 -36.31
C THR A 41 9.53 7.03 -35.56
N ASP A 42 8.86 7.99 -36.16
CA ASP A 42 8.51 9.27 -35.51
C ASP A 42 7.48 9.03 -34.40
N ALA A 43 6.47 8.19 -34.64
CA ALA A 43 5.52 7.77 -33.60
C ALA A 43 6.21 6.95 -32.51
N LEU A 44 7.15 6.06 -32.86
CA LEU A 44 7.91 5.29 -31.88
C LEU A 44 8.75 6.20 -30.98
N ASN A 45 9.44 7.18 -31.55
CA ASN A 45 10.19 8.19 -30.78
C ASN A 45 9.27 9.00 -29.86
N GLY A 46 8.01 9.22 -30.27
CA GLY A 46 6.97 9.87 -29.48
C GLY A 46 6.68 9.14 -28.17
N PHE A 47 6.62 7.80 -28.14
CA PHE A 47 6.49 7.07 -26.87
C PHE A 47 7.65 7.33 -25.93
N GLY A 48 8.88 7.35 -26.42
CA GLY A 48 10.04 7.69 -25.61
C GLY A 48 9.93 9.07 -24.96
N GLN A 49 9.39 10.06 -25.66
CA GLN A 49 9.15 11.40 -25.12
C GLN A 49 8.11 11.38 -23.99
N ILE A 50 7.00 10.63 -24.14
CA ILE A 50 5.99 10.48 -23.09
C ILE A 50 6.59 9.81 -21.86
N TYR A 51 7.27 8.69 -22.02
CA TYR A 51 7.91 7.96 -20.91
C TYR A 51 8.90 8.84 -20.16
N ALA A 52 9.75 9.58 -20.86
CA ALA A 52 10.73 10.47 -20.24
C ALA A 52 10.05 11.57 -19.39
N LYS A 53 8.92 12.13 -19.87
CA LYS A 53 8.17 13.13 -19.11
C LYS A 53 7.46 12.55 -17.89
N GLN A 54 6.92 11.34 -17.98
CA GLN A 54 6.35 10.65 -16.85
C GLN A 54 7.41 10.36 -15.77
N VAL A 55 8.60 9.94 -16.16
CA VAL A 55 9.72 9.71 -15.24
C VAL A 55 10.20 11.03 -14.61
N GLU A 56 10.27 12.12 -15.38
CA GLU A 56 10.62 13.46 -14.86
C GLU A 56 9.60 13.96 -13.82
N ALA A 57 8.32 13.66 -14.02
CA ALA A 57 7.22 14.05 -13.13
C ALA A 57 7.05 13.12 -11.91
N SER A 58 7.63 11.93 -11.94
CA SER A 58 7.49 10.92 -10.89
C SER A 58 8.03 11.43 -9.54
N GLY A 59 7.21 11.37 -8.50
CA GLY A 59 7.52 11.88 -7.18
C GLY A 59 7.52 13.41 -7.06
N VAL A 60 7.13 14.14 -8.11
CA VAL A 60 7.02 15.61 -8.10
C VAL A 60 5.56 16.05 -8.15
N ILE A 61 4.78 15.47 -9.04
CA ILE A 61 3.33 15.69 -9.16
C ILE A 61 2.62 14.33 -9.24
N PRO A 62 1.44 14.17 -8.64
CA PRO A 62 0.67 12.92 -8.76
C PRO A 62 0.28 12.65 -10.21
N GLN A 63 0.44 11.41 -10.64
CA GLN A 63 0.10 10.93 -11.96
C GLN A 63 -0.93 9.81 -11.88
N ILE A 64 -2.07 9.98 -12.54
CA ILE A 64 -3.17 9.01 -12.54
C ILE A 64 -3.49 8.63 -13.98
N THR A 65 -3.59 7.34 -14.26
CA THR A 65 -4.06 6.83 -15.56
C THR A 65 -5.36 6.06 -15.39
N ALA A 66 -6.34 6.34 -16.25
CA ALA A 66 -7.57 5.57 -16.35
C ALA A 66 -7.73 4.98 -17.76
N VAL A 67 -7.89 3.67 -17.84
CA VAL A 67 -8.06 2.93 -19.09
C VAL A 67 -9.54 2.65 -19.32
N PHE A 68 -10.11 3.26 -20.37
CA PHE A 68 -11.52 3.11 -20.74
C PHE A 68 -11.73 2.26 -22.01
N GLY A 69 -10.68 2.07 -22.78
CA GLY A 69 -10.71 1.24 -23.99
C GLY A 69 -9.43 0.42 -24.11
N THR A 70 -8.85 0.39 -25.28
CA THR A 70 -7.62 -0.37 -25.51
C THR A 70 -6.41 0.39 -24.97
N CYS A 71 -5.52 -0.32 -24.32
CA CYS A 71 -4.19 0.15 -23.88
C CYS A 71 -3.18 -0.97 -24.17
N GLY A 72 -2.70 -1.05 -25.41
CA GLY A 72 -1.93 -2.19 -25.90
C GLY A 72 -0.50 -1.85 -26.34
N GLY A 73 0.36 -2.86 -26.31
CA GLY A 73 1.76 -2.75 -26.71
C GLY A 73 2.54 -1.77 -25.84
N GLY A 74 3.32 -0.89 -26.47
CA GLY A 74 4.08 0.15 -25.75
C GLY A 74 3.20 1.13 -24.95
N MET A 75 1.92 1.29 -25.31
CA MET A 75 1.01 2.13 -24.54
C MET A 75 0.75 1.57 -23.14
N ALA A 76 0.86 0.25 -22.92
CA ALA A 76 0.69 -0.37 -21.63
C ALA A 76 1.78 0.03 -20.59
N VAL A 77 2.90 0.59 -21.04
CA VAL A 77 3.95 1.12 -20.17
C VAL A 77 3.51 2.44 -19.52
N VAL A 78 2.65 3.21 -20.18
CA VAL A 78 2.18 4.51 -19.68
C VAL A 78 1.47 4.40 -18.31
N PRO A 79 0.44 3.53 -18.11
CA PRO A 79 -0.17 3.36 -16.80
C PRO A 79 0.80 2.88 -15.71
N THR A 80 1.78 2.04 -16.07
CA THR A 80 2.75 1.50 -15.09
C THR A 80 3.86 2.49 -14.71
N LEU A 81 3.98 3.60 -15.42
CA LEU A 81 4.84 4.74 -15.05
C LEU A 81 4.10 5.82 -14.24
N THR A 82 2.79 5.70 -14.07
CA THR A 82 2.00 6.60 -13.23
C THR A 82 1.82 6.02 -11.82
N ASP A 83 1.40 6.85 -10.87
CA ASP A 83 1.28 6.47 -9.47
C ASP A 83 0.06 5.57 -9.23
N PHE A 84 -1.06 5.85 -9.93
CA PHE A 84 -2.30 5.09 -9.79
C PHE A 84 -2.91 4.77 -11.15
N THR A 85 -3.40 3.53 -11.27
CA THR A 85 -4.06 3.05 -12.49
C THR A 85 -5.49 2.61 -12.21
N PHE A 86 -6.43 3.20 -12.93
CA PHE A 86 -7.84 2.85 -12.92
C PHE A 86 -8.22 2.16 -14.23
N MET A 87 -9.20 1.27 -14.19
CA MET A 87 -9.62 0.55 -15.39
C MET A 87 -11.11 0.27 -15.41
N GLU A 88 -11.77 0.61 -16.52
CA GLU A 88 -13.15 0.20 -16.76
C GLU A 88 -13.24 -1.32 -16.92
N GLU A 89 -14.20 -1.95 -16.23
CA GLU A 89 -14.19 -3.40 -16.03
C GLU A 89 -14.68 -4.25 -17.20
N LYS A 90 -15.51 -3.69 -18.11
CA LYS A 90 -16.19 -4.45 -19.17
C LYS A 90 -15.46 -4.43 -20.51
N SER A 91 -15.07 -3.25 -20.95
CA SER A 91 -14.55 -3.01 -22.31
C SER A 91 -13.07 -2.73 -22.35
N ALA A 92 -12.49 -2.20 -21.27
CA ALA A 92 -11.09 -1.83 -21.24
C ALA A 92 -10.16 -3.04 -21.34
N LYS A 93 -9.03 -2.87 -22.02
CA LYS A 93 -7.99 -3.89 -22.23
C LYS A 93 -6.61 -3.29 -22.01
N LEU A 94 -5.85 -3.87 -21.09
CA LEU A 94 -4.47 -3.46 -20.77
C LEU A 94 -3.53 -4.64 -21.00
N PHE A 95 -2.59 -4.52 -21.92
CA PHE A 95 -1.64 -5.59 -22.26
C PHE A 95 -0.40 -5.09 -23.00
N VAL A 96 0.75 -5.66 -22.73
CA VAL A 96 1.94 -5.52 -23.58
C VAL A 96 1.83 -6.46 -24.78
N ASN A 97 1.59 -7.74 -24.53
CA ASN A 97 1.35 -8.74 -25.55
C ASN A 97 -0.13 -9.15 -25.51
N SER A 98 -0.77 -9.15 -26.67
CA SER A 98 -2.17 -9.59 -26.76
C SER A 98 -2.34 -11.01 -26.19
N PRO A 99 -3.43 -11.30 -25.46
CA PRO A 99 -3.69 -12.63 -24.93
C PRO A 99 -3.58 -13.75 -25.97
N ASN A 100 -3.98 -13.46 -27.22
CA ASN A 100 -3.90 -14.43 -28.32
C ASN A 100 -2.49 -14.68 -28.85
N ALA A 101 -1.53 -13.79 -28.53
CA ALA A 101 -0.14 -13.92 -28.93
C ALA A 101 0.74 -14.61 -27.86
N LEU A 102 0.16 -14.95 -26.71
CA LEU A 102 0.89 -15.61 -25.62
C LEU A 102 1.02 -17.11 -25.90
N ASP A 103 2.23 -17.64 -25.76
CA ASP A 103 2.51 -19.06 -25.89
C ASP A 103 1.65 -19.89 -24.94
N GLY A 104 0.95 -20.89 -25.46
CA GLY A 104 0.08 -21.79 -24.69
C GLY A 104 -1.29 -21.22 -24.35
N ASN A 105 -1.54 -19.92 -24.51
CA ASN A 105 -2.82 -19.31 -24.11
C ASN A 105 -4.00 -19.68 -25.05
N TYR A 106 -3.71 -20.19 -26.25
CA TYR A 106 -4.74 -20.77 -27.14
C TYR A 106 -5.49 -21.95 -26.49
N THR A 107 -4.87 -22.64 -25.53
CA THR A 107 -5.47 -23.73 -24.77
C THR A 107 -6.23 -23.22 -23.54
N SER A 108 -5.59 -22.37 -22.71
CA SER A 108 -6.17 -21.84 -21.49
C SER A 108 -7.19 -20.72 -21.72
N LYS A 109 -7.08 -20.00 -22.85
CA LYS A 109 -7.94 -18.86 -23.22
C LYS A 109 -8.09 -17.81 -22.11
N LEU A 110 -7.01 -17.59 -21.34
CA LEU A 110 -7.01 -16.63 -20.25
C LEU A 110 -7.00 -15.20 -20.84
N ASP A 111 -7.94 -14.37 -20.41
CA ASP A 111 -7.98 -12.95 -20.80
C ASP A 111 -7.05 -12.12 -19.93
N THR A 112 -5.75 -12.20 -20.20
CA THR A 112 -4.70 -11.46 -19.48
C THR A 112 -4.77 -9.96 -19.68
N ALA A 113 -5.62 -9.47 -20.62
CA ALA A 113 -5.84 -8.05 -20.84
C ALA A 113 -7.02 -7.48 -20.05
N SER A 114 -7.81 -8.32 -19.37
CA SER A 114 -9.01 -7.89 -18.65
C SER A 114 -8.69 -7.10 -17.39
N ALA A 115 -9.61 -6.23 -16.98
CA ALA A 115 -9.51 -5.48 -15.72
C ALA A 115 -9.37 -6.43 -14.52
N LYS A 116 -10.07 -7.57 -14.54
CA LYS A 116 -9.95 -8.59 -13.49
C LYS A 116 -8.53 -9.13 -13.39
N PHE A 117 -7.92 -9.57 -14.48
CA PHE A 117 -6.55 -10.10 -14.47
C PHE A 117 -5.55 -9.02 -14.01
N GLN A 118 -5.68 -7.81 -14.53
CA GLN A 118 -4.75 -6.72 -14.23
C GLN A 118 -4.87 -6.21 -12.78
N SER A 119 -6.05 -6.32 -12.15
CA SER A 119 -6.25 -5.93 -10.76
C SER A 119 -6.04 -7.04 -9.74
N GLU A 120 -6.33 -8.31 -10.09
CA GLU A 120 -6.27 -9.43 -9.12
C GLU A 120 -4.95 -10.21 -9.18
N GLU A 121 -4.39 -10.39 -10.39
CA GLU A 121 -3.21 -11.24 -10.63
C GLU A 121 -1.94 -10.43 -10.91
N ALA A 122 -2.04 -9.40 -11.76
CA ALA A 122 -0.89 -8.59 -12.13
C ALA A 122 -0.57 -7.46 -11.14
N GLY A 123 -1.56 -6.99 -10.37
CA GLY A 123 -1.39 -5.93 -9.39
C GLY A 123 -1.07 -4.56 -9.98
N ILE A 124 -1.35 -4.35 -11.28
CA ILE A 124 -1.11 -3.07 -11.96
C ILE A 124 -2.26 -2.09 -11.71
N VAL A 125 -3.49 -2.59 -11.74
CA VAL A 125 -4.69 -1.77 -11.63
C VAL A 125 -5.11 -1.62 -10.17
N ASP A 126 -5.20 -0.39 -9.72
CA ASP A 126 -5.54 -0.03 -8.34
C ASP A 126 -7.04 -0.10 -8.07
N VAL A 127 -7.85 0.39 -9.01
CA VAL A 127 -9.31 0.47 -8.89
C VAL A 127 -9.99 0.07 -10.21
N THR A 128 -11.02 -0.75 -10.11
CA THR A 128 -11.88 -1.15 -11.24
C THR A 128 -13.32 -0.75 -10.98
N GLY A 129 -14.07 -0.53 -12.04
CA GLY A 129 -15.49 -0.21 -11.99
C GLY A 129 -16.06 0.13 -13.36
N ASP A 130 -17.31 0.55 -13.41
CA ASP A 130 -17.85 1.16 -14.63
C ASP A 130 -17.27 2.57 -14.84
N GLU A 131 -17.53 3.17 -15.99
CA GLU A 131 -16.97 4.49 -16.35
C GLU A 131 -17.30 5.57 -15.31
N THR A 132 -18.52 5.60 -14.79
CA THR A 132 -18.96 6.58 -13.77
C THR A 132 -18.21 6.37 -12.47
N THR A 133 -18.15 5.14 -11.99
CA THR A 133 -17.43 4.76 -10.76
C THR A 133 -15.95 5.12 -10.87
N VAL A 134 -15.29 4.80 -11.99
CA VAL A 134 -13.88 5.14 -12.22
C VAL A 134 -13.64 6.65 -12.12
N LEU A 135 -14.49 7.46 -12.75
CA LEU A 135 -14.35 8.93 -12.72
C LEU A 135 -14.62 9.51 -11.32
N GLU A 136 -15.59 8.97 -10.60
CA GLU A 136 -15.89 9.37 -9.21
C GLU A 136 -14.73 9.00 -8.27
N GLN A 137 -14.18 7.80 -8.41
CA GLN A 137 -13.05 7.35 -7.60
C GLN A 137 -11.77 8.15 -7.89
N ILE A 138 -11.49 8.53 -9.15
CA ILE A 138 -10.40 9.44 -9.49
C ILE A 138 -10.59 10.79 -8.79
N ARG A 139 -11.79 11.35 -8.82
CA ARG A 139 -12.11 12.61 -8.16
C ARG A 139 -11.91 12.52 -6.64
N GLN A 140 -12.33 11.41 -6.04
CA GLN A 140 -12.12 11.14 -4.61
C GLN A 140 -10.63 11.05 -4.28
N LEU A 141 -9.85 10.31 -5.09
CA LEU A 141 -8.40 10.20 -4.90
C LEU A 141 -7.71 11.57 -5.00
N VAL A 142 -8.02 12.35 -6.02
CA VAL A 142 -7.43 13.70 -6.20
C VAL A 142 -7.73 14.61 -5.01
N ALA A 143 -8.91 14.50 -4.40
CA ALA A 143 -9.27 15.26 -3.19
C ALA A 143 -8.51 14.81 -1.93
N LEU A 144 -7.95 13.59 -1.93
CA LEU A 144 -7.13 13.06 -0.84
C LEU A 144 -5.64 13.40 -0.99
N LEU A 145 -5.16 13.61 -2.23
CA LEU A 145 -3.75 13.80 -2.50
C LEU A 145 -3.35 15.29 -2.45
N PRO A 146 -2.09 15.59 -2.05
CA PRO A 146 -1.54 16.92 -2.26
C PRO A 146 -1.40 17.21 -3.77
N ALA A 147 -1.40 18.47 -4.16
CA ALA A 147 -1.25 18.85 -5.56
C ALA A 147 0.16 18.51 -6.12
N ASN A 148 1.17 18.53 -5.28
CA ASN A 148 2.56 18.23 -5.62
C ASN A 148 3.36 17.87 -4.36
N ASN A 149 4.65 17.57 -4.51
CA ASN A 149 5.53 17.15 -3.42
C ASN A 149 5.97 18.27 -2.46
N GLU A 150 5.56 19.52 -2.70
CA GLU A 150 5.79 20.65 -1.82
C GLU A 150 4.52 21.10 -1.08
N ASP A 151 3.38 20.48 -1.42
CA ASP A 151 2.07 20.78 -0.87
C ASP A 151 1.68 19.77 0.24
N THR A 152 0.64 20.10 1.01
CA THR A 152 0.10 19.27 2.08
C THR A 152 -1.40 19.08 1.82
N ALA A 153 -1.89 17.84 1.93
CA ALA A 153 -3.31 17.54 1.79
C ALA A 153 -4.01 17.61 3.15
N GLU A 154 -4.59 18.78 3.44
CA GLU A 154 -5.32 19.05 4.69
C GLU A 154 -6.66 19.70 4.38
N ASP A 155 -7.70 19.29 5.12
CA ASP A 155 -9.04 19.89 5.08
C ASP A 155 -9.51 20.19 6.51
N GLU A 156 -10.57 20.99 6.61
CA GLU A 156 -11.24 21.19 7.89
C GLU A 156 -11.94 19.88 8.33
N CYS A 157 -11.62 19.42 9.54
CA CYS A 157 -12.25 18.25 10.14
C CYS A 157 -13.46 18.65 10.96
N THR A 158 -14.61 18.02 10.69
CA THR A 158 -15.85 18.21 11.46
C THR A 158 -16.19 17.01 12.35
N ASP A 159 -15.45 15.90 12.22
CA ASP A 159 -15.62 14.68 13.04
C ASP A 159 -15.04 14.86 14.45
N ASP A 160 -15.58 14.13 15.42
CA ASP A 160 -15.07 14.15 16.80
C ASP A 160 -13.67 13.49 16.87
N LEU A 161 -12.66 14.27 17.24
CA LEU A 161 -11.28 13.82 17.38
C LEU A 161 -11.12 12.77 18.49
N ASN A 162 -12.01 12.77 19.47
CA ASN A 162 -12.01 11.84 20.60
C ASN A 162 -13.05 10.71 20.42
N ARG A 163 -13.63 10.58 19.25
CA ARG A 163 -14.60 9.53 18.96
C ARG A 163 -14.05 8.16 19.33
N VAL A 164 -14.78 7.46 20.19
CA VAL A 164 -14.44 6.12 20.66
C VAL A 164 -15.05 5.09 19.71
N SER A 165 -14.30 4.06 19.39
CA SER A 165 -14.77 2.92 18.59
C SER A 165 -14.80 1.65 19.44
N ASP A 166 -15.98 1.29 19.93
CA ASP A 166 -16.15 0.09 20.78
C ASP A 166 -16.03 -1.22 19.99
N THR A 167 -16.13 -1.16 18.66
CA THR A 167 -16.15 -2.32 17.75
C THR A 167 -14.81 -2.61 17.09
N ILE A 168 -13.88 -1.67 17.12
CA ILE A 168 -12.59 -1.79 16.41
C ILE A 168 -11.78 -3.03 16.80
N ALA A 169 -11.89 -3.48 18.05
CA ALA A 169 -11.23 -4.71 18.51
C ALA A 169 -11.69 -5.96 17.73
N ASN A 170 -12.89 -5.95 17.17
CA ASN A 170 -13.41 -7.05 16.34
C ASN A 170 -12.87 -7.01 14.91
N ALA A 171 -12.28 -5.91 14.51
CA ALA A 171 -11.78 -5.68 13.13
C ALA A 171 -10.29 -6.06 12.96
N VAL A 172 -9.67 -6.75 13.91
CA VAL A 172 -8.28 -7.25 13.81
C VAL A 172 -8.08 -8.12 12.55
N GLY A 173 -9.09 -8.89 12.18
CA GLY A 173 -9.05 -9.77 11.00
C GLY A 173 -9.15 -8.99 9.69
N ASP A 174 -10.12 -8.09 9.57
CA ASP A 174 -10.29 -7.21 8.40
C ASP A 174 -9.94 -5.76 8.76
N THR A 175 -8.70 -5.42 8.56
CA THR A 175 -8.15 -4.11 8.92
C THR A 175 -8.66 -2.97 8.02
N SER A 176 -9.31 -3.26 6.90
CA SER A 176 -10.01 -2.23 6.12
C SER A 176 -11.20 -1.65 6.91
N ILE A 177 -11.88 -2.48 7.70
CA ILE A 177 -12.95 -2.06 8.61
C ILE A 177 -12.36 -1.20 9.74
N ALA A 178 -11.24 -1.66 10.35
CA ALA A 178 -10.57 -0.90 11.40
C ALA A 178 -10.12 0.49 10.90
N LEU A 179 -9.56 0.57 9.71
CA LEU A 179 -9.15 1.85 9.10
C LEU A 179 -10.34 2.75 8.79
N THR A 180 -11.46 2.19 8.34
CA THR A 180 -12.71 2.93 8.15
C THR A 180 -13.21 3.51 9.47
N GLU A 181 -13.21 2.73 10.55
CA GLU A 181 -13.61 3.21 11.88
C GLU A 181 -12.67 4.30 12.45
N LEU A 182 -11.39 4.27 12.12
CA LEU A 182 -10.42 5.29 12.55
C LEU A 182 -10.54 6.59 11.75
N ALA A 183 -10.92 6.51 10.47
CA ALA A 183 -10.94 7.62 9.56
C ALA A 183 -11.98 8.68 9.93
N ASP A 184 -11.69 9.95 9.61
CA ASP A 184 -12.67 11.02 9.65
C ASP A 184 -13.87 10.65 8.78
N ASP A 185 -15.08 10.88 9.28
CA ASP A 185 -16.35 10.56 8.63
C ASP A 185 -16.48 9.08 8.17
N ASN A 186 -15.66 8.19 8.72
CA ASN A 186 -15.56 6.78 8.36
C ASN A 186 -15.28 6.54 6.86
N VAL A 187 -14.44 7.37 6.24
CA VAL A 187 -14.07 7.26 4.83
C VAL A 187 -12.67 6.67 4.68
N PHE A 188 -12.59 5.50 4.07
CA PHE A 188 -11.33 4.84 3.70
C PHE A 188 -11.28 4.61 2.19
N PHE A 189 -10.24 5.10 1.54
CA PHE A 189 -9.96 4.87 0.12
C PHE A 189 -8.91 3.77 -0.02
N GLU A 190 -9.35 2.52 -0.25
CA GLU A 190 -8.45 1.37 -0.40
C GLU A 190 -7.86 1.32 -1.81
N VAL A 191 -6.52 1.24 -1.89
CA VAL A 191 -5.74 1.10 -3.14
C VAL A 191 -5.37 -0.36 -3.33
N LYS A 192 -5.45 -0.87 -4.57
CA LYS A 192 -5.17 -2.28 -4.92
C LYS A 192 -5.98 -3.27 -4.06
N ARG A 193 -7.25 -2.98 -3.83
CA ARG A 193 -8.15 -3.80 -2.99
C ARG A 193 -8.19 -5.26 -3.43
N ASN A 194 -8.08 -5.52 -4.72
CA ASN A 194 -8.21 -6.85 -5.30
C ASN A 194 -6.89 -7.63 -5.37
N TYR A 195 -5.74 -6.95 -5.22
CA TYR A 195 -4.41 -7.55 -5.27
C TYR A 195 -3.82 -7.73 -3.89
N ALA A 196 -3.11 -8.85 -3.66
CA ALA A 196 -2.44 -9.13 -2.39
C ALA A 196 -3.32 -8.75 -1.18
N LYS A 197 -4.50 -9.38 -1.08
CA LYS A 197 -5.56 -9.00 -0.13
C LYS A 197 -5.18 -9.19 1.34
N ASP A 198 -4.10 -9.90 1.62
CA ASP A 198 -3.46 -10.05 2.93
C ASP A 198 -2.76 -8.76 3.42
N MET A 199 -2.57 -7.79 2.53
CA MET A 199 -2.04 -6.47 2.82
C MET A 199 -3.00 -5.39 2.37
N VAL A 200 -3.42 -4.52 3.27
CA VAL A 200 -4.27 -3.36 3.00
C VAL A 200 -3.42 -2.12 2.82
N THR A 201 -3.67 -1.35 1.77
CA THR A 201 -3.06 -0.04 1.52
C THR A 201 -4.13 0.94 1.09
N GLY A 202 -4.03 2.19 1.53
CA GLY A 202 -5.01 3.21 1.14
C GLY A 202 -4.87 4.49 1.95
N PHE A 203 -5.80 5.41 1.75
CA PHE A 203 -5.78 6.73 2.38
C PHE A 203 -6.97 6.91 3.31
N ILE A 204 -6.70 7.48 4.47
CA ILE A 204 -7.70 8.00 5.43
C ILE A 204 -7.42 9.46 5.71
N LYS A 205 -8.39 10.18 6.29
CA LYS A 205 -8.12 11.46 6.92
C LYS A 205 -8.18 11.31 8.44
N LEU A 206 -7.30 11.99 9.13
CA LEU A 206 -7.23 12.08 10.59
C LEU A 206 -7.07 13.55 10.97
N ASN A 207 -8.08 14.15 11.58
CA ASN A 207 -8.15 15.58 11.85
C ASN A 207 -7.92 16.42 10.56
N GLY A 208 -8.54 15.99 9.46
CA GLY A 208 -8.41 16.64 8.15
C GLY A 208 -7.12 16.33 7.39
N LEU A 209 -6.07 15.84 8.05
CA LEU A 209 -4.80 15.48 7.42
C LEU A 209 -4.92 14.15 6.68
N THR A 210 -4.52 14.09 5.42
CA THR A 210 -4.41 12.84 4.68
C THR A 210 -3.25 11.99 5.21
N VAL A 211 -3.55 10.73 5.54
CA VAL A 211 -2.61 9.75 6.07
C VAL A 211 -2.67 8.49 5.20
N GLY A 212 -1.52 8.00 4.77
CA GLY A 212 -1.38 6.70 4.14
C GLY A 212 -1.46 5.59 5.18
N ALA A 213 -2.28 4.58 4.95
CA ALA A 213 -2.46 3.45 5.85
C ALA A 213 -1.96 2.15 5.22
N VAL A 214 -1.20 1.38 5.99
CA VAL A 214 -0.72 0.04 5.63
C VAL A 214 -1.07 -0.92 6.76
N ALA A 215 -1.79 -2.00 6.46
CA ALA A 215 -2.22 -2.91 7.51
C ALA A 215 -2.20 -4.38 7.06
N ASN A 216 -1.86 -5.28 7.97
CA ASN A 216 -2.00 -6.71 7.73
C ASN A 216 -3.47 -7.11 7.84
N ARG A 217 -3.92 -8.02 6.97
CA ARG A 217 -5.30 -8.53 6.96
C ARG A 217 -5.29 -10.04 6.91
N THR A 218 -6.15 -10.67 7.69
CA THR A 218 -6.28 -12.13 7.76
C THR A 218 -7.63 -12.65 7.28
N VAL A 219 -8.61 -11.78 7.12
CA VAL A 219 -9.94 -12.12 6.60
C VAL A 219 -10.47 -10.98 5.76
N VAL A 220 -11.28 -11.30 4.76
CA VAL A 220 -12.05 -10.32 3.97
C VAL A 220 -13.52 -10.61 4.15
N TYR A 221 -14.28 -9.60 4.55
CA TYR A 221 -15.73 -9.65 4.61
C TYR A 221 -16.35 -8.91 3.43
N ASP A 222 -17.49 -9.39 2.97
CA ASP A 222 -18.36 -8.67 2.03
C ASP A 222 -19.29 -7.68 2.78
N ASP A 223 -20.12 -6.97 2.03
CA ASP A 223 -21.05 -5.97 2.57
C ASP A 223 -22.13 -6.61 3.50
N GLU A 224 -22.32 -7.91 3.42
CA GLU A 224 -23.23 -8.68 4.31
C GLU A 224 -22.48 -9.24 5.54
N MET A 225 -21.22 -8.86 5.77
CA MET A 225 -20.34 -9.36 6.83
C MET A 225 -20.07 -10.87 6.75
N LYS A 226 -20.13 -11.44 5.54
CA LYS A 226 -19.78 -12.82 5.29
C LYS A 226 -18.31 -12.94 4.89
N GLU A 227 -17.60 -13.91 5.49
CA GLU A 227 -16.21 -14.20 5.13
C GLU A 227 -16.12 -14.68 3.67
N THR A 228 -15.34 -13.95 2.86
CA THR A 228 -15.09 -14.25 1.44
C THR A 228 -13.68 -14.76 1.17
N ALA A 229 -12.72 -14.43 2.03
CA ALA A 229 -11.35 -14.92 1.97
C ALA A 229 -10.72 -14.95 3.35
N LYS A 230 -9.75 -15.86 3.54
CA LYS A 230 -8.98 -15.98 4.78
C LYS A 230 -7.50 -16.19 4.47
N PHE A 231 -6.66 -15.55 5.26
CA PHE A 231 -5.19 -15.58 5.13
C PHE A 231 -4.54 -15.84 6.49
N ASP A 232 -3.35 -16.42 6.46
CA ASP A 232 -2.50 -16.45 7.64
C ASP A 232 -1.97 -15.05 7.94
N ALA A 233 -1.70 -14.77 9.21
CA ALA A 233 -1.06 -13.51 9.65
C ALA A 233 0.44 -13.51 9.32
N VAL A 234 0.79 -13.51 8.03
CA VAL A 234 2.17 -13.58 7.52
C VAL A 234 2.36 -12.62 6.35
N LEU A 235 3.59 -12.18 6.14
CA LEU A 235 3.95 -11.36 4.99
C LEU A 235 4.11 -12.22 3.73
N SER A 236 3.34 -11.94 2.69
CA SER A 236 3.53 -12.49 1.34
C SER A 236 4.50 -11.61 0.53
N PRO A 237 5.17 -12.16 -0.51
CA PRO A 237 5.98 -11.34 -1.42
C PRO A 237 5.17 -10.22 -2.07
N GLU A 238 4.00 -10.53 -2.56
CA GLU A 238 3.08 -9.61 -3.24
C GLU A 238 2.61 -8.50 -2.27
N GLY A 239 2.27 -8.87 -1.03
CA GLY A 239 1.88 -7.91 0.02
C GLY A 239 3.02 -6.98 0.43
N CYS A 240 4.25 -7.50 0.53
CA CYS A 240 5.44 -6.69 0.81
C CYS A 240 5.71 -5.67 -0.31
N GLU A 241 5.62 -6.07 -1.57
CA GLU A 241 5.85 -5.18 -2.72
C GLU A 241 4.76 -4.11 -2.81
N LYS A 242 3.49 -4.49 -2.68
CA LYS A 242 2.36 -3.56 -2.62
C LYS A 242 2.54 -2.48 -1.55
N ALA A 243 2.89 -2.89 -0.34
CA ALA A 243 3.11 -1.95 0.76
C ALA A 243 4.35 -1.07 0.53
N ALA A 244 5.44 -1.62 0.01
CA ALA A 244 6.66 -0.85 -0.28
C ALA A 244 6.43 0.24 -1.32
N GLU A 245 5.73 -0.07 -2.42
CA GLU A 245 5.35 0.91 -3.45
C GLU A 245 4.50 2.03 -2.84
N PHE A 246 3.50 1.66 -2.04
CA PHE A 246 2.61 2.63 -1.40
C PHE A 246 3.33 3.54 -0.41
N VAL A 247 4.23 3.01 0.43
CA VAL A 247 5.03 3.81 1.38
C VAL A 247 5.97 4.77 0.63
N ASN A 248 6.60 4.32 -0.46
CA ASN A 248 7.45 5.18 -1.28
C ASN A 248 6.65 6.33 -1.91
N PHE A 249 5.42 6.08 -2.36
CA PHE A 249 4.51 7.12 -2.83
C PHE A 249 4.23 8.13 -1.70
N CYS A 250 3.81 7.65 -0.53
CA CYS A 250 3.53 8.53 0.62
C CYS A 250 4.73 9.40 1.00
N ASP A 251 5.93 8.81 1.04
CA ASP A 251 7.16 9.55 1.35
C ASP A 251 7.47 10.62 0.30
N SER A 252 7.25 10.31 -0.98
CA SER A 252 7.47 11.27 -2.09
C SER A 252 6.57 12.50 -2.01
N PHE A 253 5.37 12.35 -1.45
CA PHE A 253 4.36 13.42 -1.37
C PHE A 253 4.10 13.93 0.05
N ASN A 254 5.03 13.71 0.98
CA ASN A 254 4.95 14.16 2.37
C ASN A 254 3.70 13.68 3.11
N ILE A 255 3.13 12.55 2.71
CA ILE A 255 1.96 11.94 3.36
C ILE A 255 2.42 11.08 4.54
N PRO A 256 2.02 11.38 5.78
CA PRO A 256 2.33 10.55 6.95
C PRO A 256 1.81 9.13 6.80
N VAL A 257 2.44 8.16 7.44
CA VAL A 257 2.08 6.75 7.33
C VAL A 257 1.68 6.15 8.68
N LEU A 258 0.48 5.56 8.71
CA LEU A 258 -0.04 4.74 9.80
C LEU A 258 0.09 3.26 9.42
N THR A 259 0.60 2.43 10.34
CA THR A 259 0.54 0.97 10.19
C THR A 259 -0.32 0.34 11.29
N LEU A 260 -1.14 -0.65 10.90
CA LEU A 260 -1.80 -1.56 11.83
C LEU A 260 -1.13 -2.93 11.67
N THR A 261 -0.38 -3.35 12.68
CA THR A 261 0.45 -4.55 12.60
C THR A 261 -0.20 -5.75 13.27
N ASN A 262 -0.37 -6.82 12.50
CA ASN A 262 -0.78 -8.15 12.96
C ASN A 262 -0.06 -9.20 12.11
N VAL A 263 1.17 -9.60 12.51
CA VAL A 263 2.04 -10.46 11.70
C VAL A 263 2.89 -11.37 12.58
N LYS A 264 2.96 -12.66 12.24
CA LYS A 264 3.73 -13.67 12.99
C LYS A 264 4.88 -14.29 12.21
N GLY A 265 5.13 -13.87 10.98
CA GLY A 265 6.18 -14.42 10.14
C GLY A 265 6.02 -14.11 8.66
N TYR A 266 6.67 -14.90 7.82
CA TYR A 266 6.61 -14.82 6.37
C TYR A 266 5.87 -16.02 5.79
N LYS A 267 5.28 -15.85 4.60
CA LYS A 267 4.59 -16.92 3.87
C LYS A 267 5.56 -18.04 3.52
N ALA A 268 5.34 -19.22 4.09
CA ALA A 268 6.23 -20.37 4.00
C ALA A 268 5.78 -21.35 2.91
N THR A 269 5.92 -20.96 1.63
CA THR A 269 5.71 -21.81 0.47
C THR A 269 6.90 -21.76 -0.47
N VAL A 270 7.13 -22.83 -1.25
CA VAL A 270 8.23 -22.86 -2.24
C VAL A 270 8.12 -21.71 -3.25
N CYS A 271 6.92 -21.33 -3.62
CA CYS A 271 6.69 -20.19 -4.53
C CYS A 271 7.09 -18.88 -3.86
N ALA A 272 6.63 -18.63 -2.63
CA ALA A 272 6.98 -17.43 -1.89
C ALA A 272 8.49 -17.33 -1.61
N GLU A 273 9.14 -18.46 -1.27
CA GLU A 273 10.58 -18.48 -0.94
C GLU A 273 11.47 -17.96 -2.08
N LYS A 274 11.03 -18.05 -3.32
CA LYS A 274 11.76 -17.49 -4.47
C LYS A 274 11.84 -15.96 -4.45
N HIS A 275 10.91 -15.28 -3.79
CA HIS A 275 10.72 -13.83 -3.88
C HIS A 275 10.71 -13.13 -2.53
N ILE A 276 10.38 -13.83 -1.43
CA ILE A 276 10.07 -13.22 -0.13
C ILE A 276 11.25 -12.41 0.44
N ALA A 277 12.47 -12.89 0.32
CA ALA A 277 13.63 -12.19 0.87
C ALA A 277 13.83 -10.82 0.20
N LYS A 278 13.69 -10.74 -1.13
CA LYS A 278 13.79 -9.46 -1.87
C LYS A 278 12.60 -8.55 -1.60
N ALA A 279 11.40 -9.11 -1.56
CA ALA A 279 10.18 -8.35 -1.26
C ALA A 279 10.19 -7.79 0.17
N ALA A 280 10.59 -8.58 1.16
CA ALA A 280 10.77 -8.12 2.54
C ALA A 280 11.85 -7.04 2.65
N ALA A 281 12.94 -7.15 1.88
CA ALA A 281 13.97 -6.12 1.82
C ALA A 281 13.42 -4.80 1.23
N LYS A 282 12.58 -4.85 0.19
CA LYS A 282 11.91 -3.67 -0.37
C LYS A 282 11.01 -2.99 0.66
N LEU A 283 10.20 -3.77 1.38
CA LEU A 283 9.33 -3.24 2.44
C LEU A 283 10.13 -2.60 3.58
N THR A 284 11.15 -3.29 4.07
CA THR A 284 12.05 -2.77 5.11
C THR A 284 12.75 -1.49 4.64
N TYR A 285 13.22 -1.47 3.40
CA TYR A 285 13.84 -0.29 2.81
C TYR A 285 12.87 0.89 2.74
N ALA A 286 11.65 0.67 2.26
CA ALA A 286 10.65 1.72 2.15
C ALA A 286 10.37 2.38 3.50
N PHE A 287 10.08 1.61 4.55
CA PHE A 287 9.85 2.16 5.88
C PHE A 287 11.09 2.79 6.52
N ALA A 288 12.25 2.15 6.41
CA ALA A 288 13.47 2.66 7.00
C ALA A 288 13.99 3.92 6.30
N ASN A 289 13.74 4.06 4.99
CA ASN A 289 14.18 5.22 4.22
C ASN A 289 13.21 6.39 4.30
N ALA A 290 11.91 6.15 4.51
CA ALA A 290 10.89 7.18 4.57
C ALA A 290 11.16 8.19 5.70
N THR A 291 11.00 9.47 5.39
CA THR A 291 11.25 10.62 6.27
C THR A 291 9.97 11.24 6.82
N VAL A 292 8.81 10.90 6.26
CA VAL A 292 7.51 11.33 6.74
C VAL A 292 7.22 10.82 8.16
N PRO A 293 6.31 11.46 8.91
CA PRO A 293 5.84 10.92 10.19
C PRO A 293 5.31 9.49 10.03
N LYS A 294 5.79 8.59 10.90
CA LYS A 294 5.44 7.17 10.88
C LYS A 294 4.94 6.72 12.24
N VAL A 295 3.69 6.28 12.28
CA VAL A 295 3.05 5.75 13.49
C VAL A 295 2.71 4.28 13.26
N ASN A 296 3.04 3.42 14.23
CA ASN A 296 2.69 2.00 14.20
C ASN A 296 1.78 1.65 15.38
N VAL A 297 0.70 0.94 15.12
CA VAL A 297 -0.16 0.35 16.13
C VAL A 297 -0.13 -1.17 16.00
N VAL A 298 0.38 -1.85 17.01
CA VAL A 298 0.34 -3.32 17.08
C VAL A 298 -1.03 -3.72 17.62
N ILE A 299 -1.85 -4.31 16.73
CA ILE A 299 -3.24 -4.65 17.03
C ILE A 299 -3.45 -6.13 17.38
N GLY A 300 -2.45 -6.96 17.15
CA GLY A 300 -2.50 -8.41 17.36
C GLY A 300 -1.12 -9.00 17.60
N GLU A 301 -0.74 -9.98 16.80
CA GLU A 301 0.59 -10.59 16.86
C GLU A 301 1.64 -9.71 16.18
N ALA A 302 2.85 -9.70 16.72
CA ALA A 302 4.00 -9.00 16.12
C ALA A 302 5.28 -9.79 16.44
N PHE A 303 5.61 -10.75 15.58
CA PHE A 303 6.71 -11.68 15.83
C PHE A 303 7.81 -11.63 14.75
N GLY A 304 9.05 -11.76 15.25
CA GLY A 304 10.25 -11.93 14.45
C GLY A 304 10.57 -10.76 13.52
N SER A 305 11.38 -11.01 12.51
CA SER A 305 11.78 -9.99 11.54
C SER A 305 10.63 -9.50 10.63
N ALA A 306 9.54 -10.24 10.52
CA ALA A 306 8.34 -9.78 9.84
C ALA A 306 7.70 -8.59 10.56
N TYR A 307 7.61 -8.63 11.91
CA TYR A 307 7.24 -7.46 12.71
C TYR A 307 8.22 -6.30 12.51
N VAL A 308 9.53 -6.57 12.51
CA VAL A 308 10.53 -5.52 12.30
C VAL A 308 10.28 -4.79 10.98
N ALA A 309 10.01 -5.53 9.89
CA ALA A 309 9.74 -4.98 8.57
C ALA A 309 8.45 -4.15 8.49
N MET A 310 7.48 -4.38 9.40
CA MET A 310 6.20 -3.67 9.45
C MET A 310 6.28 -2.38 10.29
N ASN A 311 7.14 -1.45 9.88
CA ASN A 311 7.26 -0.14 10.53
C ASN A 311 7.48 -0.20 12.05
N SER A 312 8.37 -1.09 12.50
CA SER A 312 8.72 -1.15 13.91
C SER A 312 9.53 0.07 14.34
N LYS A 313 9.56 0.33 15.65
CA LYS A 313 10.39 1.39 16.23
C LYS A 313 11.87 1.24 15.85
N SER A 314 12.35 0.01 15.74
CA SER A 314 13.76 -0.29 15.43
C SER A 314 14.18 0.09 14.00
N ILE A 315 13.25 0.23 13.05
CA ILE A 315 13.53 0.72 11.69
C ILE A 315 13.05 2.15 11.44
N GLY A 316 12.61 2.85 12.50
CA GLY A 316 12.35 4.29 12.43
C GLY A 316 10.89 4.72 12.52
N ALA A 317 9.99 3.90 13.08
CA ALA A 317 8.69 4.42 13.51
C ALA A 317 8.89 5.49 14.59
N ASP A 318 8.27 6.65 14.43
CA ASP A 318 8.38 7.76 15.39
C ASP A 318 7.63 7.45 16.67
N MET A 319 6.40 6.93 16.53
CA MET A 319 5.56 6.49 17.64
C MET A 319 5.07 5.07 17.40
N THR A 320 5.11 4.25 18.44
CA THR A 320 4.60 2.87 18.40
C THR A 320 3.64 2.67 19.57
N PHE A 321 2.40 2.35 19.24
CA PHE A 321 1.38 1.94 20.20
C PHE A 321 1.15 0.43 20.12
N ALA A 322 0.64 -0.14 21.19
CA ALA A 322 0.17 -1.52 21.19
C ALA A 322 -1.17 -1.60 21.92
N TRP A 323 -2.09 -2.39 21.39
CA TRP A 323 -3.26 -2.76 22.16
C TRP A 323 -2.86 -3.62 23.36
N ASP A 324 -3.63 -3.57 24.42
CA ASP A 324 -3.38 -4.33 25.66
C ASP A 324 -3.35 -5.84 25.44
N SER A 325 -4.10 -6.32 24.44
CA SER A 325 -4.15 -7.72 24.00
C SER A 325 -3.02 -8.13 23.05
N ALA A 326 -2.18 -7.19 22.57
CA ALA A 326 -1.14 -7.47 21.59
C ALA A 326 0.00 -8.32 22.15
N SER A 327 0.58 -9.14 21.28
CA SER A 327 1.75 -9.98 21.60
C SER A 327 2.93 -9.57 20.72
N ILE A 328 4.06 -9.20 21.34
CA ILE A 328 5.24 -8.69 20.63
C ILE A 328 6.47 -9.48 21.07
N GLY A 329 7.17 -10.14 20.17
CA GLY A 329 8.32 -10.94 20.55
C GLY A 329 9.10 -11.54 19.36
N MET A 330 10.04 -12.41 19.69
CA MET A 330 10.83 -13.09 18.68
C MET A 330 10.02 -14.14 17.92
N MET A 331 9.19 -14.90 18.65
CA MET A 331 8.33 -15.95 18.10
C MET A 331 7.25 -16.32 19.12
N ASP A 332 6.31 -17.15 18.73
CA ASP A 332 5.31 -17.73 19.62
C ASP A 332 5.96 -18.43 20.82
N ALA A 333 5.37 -18.26 22.00
CA ALA A 333 5.94 -18.74 23.26
C ALA A 333 6.04 -20.27 23.34
N ASN A 334 5.07 -21.00 22.78
CA ASN A 334 5.12 -22.45 22.76
C ASN A 334 6.22 -22.95 21.83
N MET A 335 6.41 -22.29 20.69
CA MET A 335 7.50 -22.62 19.76
C MET A 335 8.86 -22.33 20.40
N ALA A 336 9.02 -21.19 21.06
CA ALA A 336 10.23 -20.84 21.79
C ALA A 336 10.56 -21.86 22.87
N ALA A 337 9.59 -22.25 23.71
CA ALA A 337 9.77 -23.26 24.74
C ALA A 337 10.13 -24.64 24.17
N LYS A 338 9.50 -25.07 23.08
CA LYS A 338 9.85 -26.33 22.38
C LYS A 338 11.29 -26.35 21.89
N ILE A 339 11.79 -25.23 21.41
CA ILE A 339 13.18 -25.12 20.94
C ILE A 339 14.17 -25.12 22.11
N MET A 340 13.90 -24.29 23.14
CA MET A 340 14.81 -24.11 24.28
C MET A 340 14.85 -25.33 25.21
N TYR A 341 13.75 -26.07 25.31
CA TYR A 341 13.59 -27.21 26.24
C TYR A 341 13.25 -28.51 25.50
N ALA A 342 13.82 -28.70 24.30
CA ALA A 342 13.59 -29.88 23.46
C ALA A 342 13.89 -31.20 24.21
N ASP A 343 14.88 -31.19 25.11
CA ASP A 343 15.28 -32.36 25.92
C ASP A 343 14.40 -32.63 27.14
N LYS A 344 13.45 -31.72 27.44
CA LYS A 344 12.57 -31.79 28.63
C LYS A 344 11.12 -31.48 28.28
N PRO A 345 10.43 -32.39 27.56
CA PRO A 345 9.08 -32.14 27.10
C PRO A 345 8.05 -31.83 28.22
N GLU A 346 8.29 -32.36 29.42
CA GLU A 346 7.43 -32.21 30.59
C GLU A 346 7.31 -30.76 31.13
N VAL A 347 8.34 -29.92 30.86
CA VAL A 347 8.33 -28.52 31.33
C VAL A 347 7.92 -27.52 30.26
N ILE A 348 7.70 -27.93 29.01
CA ILE A 348 7.44 -27.03 27.86
C ILE A 348 6.24 -26.11 28.14
N SER A 349 5.14 -26.63 28.67
CA SER A 349 3.93 -25.82 28.93
C SER A 349 4.17 -24.75 29.99
N GLU A 350 4.87 -25.08 31.07
CA GLU A 350 5.24 -24.12 32.12
C GLU A 350 6.18 -23.05 31.56
N LYS A 351 7.22 -23.47 30.85
CA LYS A 351 8.22 -22.57 30.28
C LYS A 351 7.65 -21.70 29.18
N ALA A 352 6.68 -22.18 28.41
CA ALA A 352 5.94 -21.36 27.44
C ALA A 352 5.17 -20.23 28.14
N SER A 353 4.50 -20.53 29.24
CA SER A 353 3.78 -19.52 30.04
C SER A 353 4.71 -18.48 30.65
N GLU A 354 5.85 -18.90 31.22
CA GLU A 354 6.88 -17.99 31.71
C GLU A 354 7.45 -17.11 30.59
N TYR A 355 7.76 -17.71 29.43
CA TYR A 355 8.26 -16.97 28.25
C TYR A 355 7.22 -15.96 27.74
N ALA A 356 5.96 -16.35 27.67
CA ALA A 356 4.88 -15.44 27.25
C ALA A 356 4.82 -14.20 28.14
N ALA A 357 4.80 -14.38 29.46
CA ALA A 357 4.73 -13.28 30.43
C ALA A 357 5.96 -12.35 30.37
N LEU A 358 7.17 -12.91 30.21
CA LEU A 358 8.42 -12.16 30.28
C LEU A 358 8.84 -11.56 28.93
N GLN A 359 8.51 -12.18 27.80
CA GLN A 359 9.15 -11.90 26.52
C GLN A 359 8.17 -11.53 25.40
N THR A 360 6.88 -11.87 25.48
CA THR A 360 5.94 -11.66 24.38
C THR A 360 4.76 -10.75 24.70
N SER A 361 4.61 -10.25 25.92
CA SER A 361 3.54 -9.32 26.26
C SER A 361 3.82 -7.90 25.78
N ALA A 362 2.78 -7.13 25.45
CA ALA A 362 2.89 -5.71 25.13
C ALA A 362 3.57 -4.93 26.28
N VAL A 363 3.27 -5.31 27.55
CA VAL A 363 3.90 -4.72 28.74
C VAL A 363 5.40 -4.96 28.75
N SER A 364 5.85 -6.15 28.38
CA SER A 364 7.28 -6.48 28.32
C SER A 364 8.00 -5.63 27.26
N ALA A 365 7.39 -5.45 26.09
CA ALA A 365 7.92 -4.59 25.03
C ALA A 365 7.96 -3.10 25.45
N ALA A 366 6.92 -2.61 26.10
CA ALA A 366 6.84 -1.24 26.61
C ALA A 366 7.89 -0.96 27.70
N LYS A 367 8.10 -1.88 28.65
CA LYS A 367 9.16 -1.76 29.67
C LYS A 367 10.57 -1.66 29.09
N ARG A 368 10.79 -2.16 27.88
CA ARG A 368 12.06 -2.10 27.15
C ARG A 368 12.16 -0.91 26.19
N GLY A 369 11.11 -0.09 26.08
CA GLY A 369 11.06 1.08 25.21
C GLY A 369 10.78 0.78 23.73
N TYR A 370 10.27 -0.41 23.38
CA TYR A 370 9.91 -0.78 22.01
C TYR A 370 8.46 -0.38 21.67
N VAL A 371 7.67 -0.05 22.67
CA VAL A 371 6.31 0.50 22.57
C VAL A 371 6.24 1.74 23.45
N ASP A 372 5.75 2.84 22.92
CA ASP A 372 5.65 4.13 23.62
C ASP A 372 4.47 4.15 24.59
N SER A 373 3.32 3.58 24.19
CA SER A 373 2.15 3.45 25.07
C SER A 373 1.34 2.20 24.73
N ILE A 374 0.79 1.59 25.76
CA ILE A 374 -0.24 0.55 25.63
C ILE A 374 -1.58 1.27 25.72
N ILE A 375 -2.44 1.03 24.74
CA ILE A 375 -3.71 1.72 24.60
C ILE A 375 -4.87 0.73 24.53
N ALA A 376 -6.05 1.15 24.99
CA ALA A 376 -7.27 0.40 24.73
C ALA A 376 -7.61 0.50 23.22
N PRO A 377 -8.07 -0.59 22.59
CA PRO A 377 -8.46 -0.55 21.17
C PRO A 377 -9.41 0.60 20.83
N ALA A 378 -10.41 0.82 21.65
CA ALA A 378 -11.43 1.85 21.47
C ALA A 378 -10.87 3.29 21.42
N ASP A 379 -9.72 3.53 22.01
CA ASP A 379 -9.06 4.83 22.09
C ASP A 379 -8.07 5.08 20.93
N THR A 380 -7.89 4.15 20.02
CA THR A 380 -6.84 4.19 18.97
C THR A 380 -6.88 5.49 18.16
N ARG A 381 -8.08 5.96 17.75
CA ARG A 381 -8.23 7.18 16.94
C ARG A 381 -7.57 8.39 17.60
N LYS A 382 -7.90 8.69 18.85
CA LYS A 382 -7.36 9.89 19.53
C LYS A 382 -5.84 9.83 19.75
N TYR A 383 -5.30 8.63 20.02
CA TYR A 383 -3.85 8.46 20.18
C TYR A 383 -3.09 8.65 18.85
N VAL A 384 -3.64 8.13 17.77
CA VAL A 384 -3.03 8.26 16.43
C VAL A 384 -3.12 9.70 15.94
N ILE A 385 -4.25 10.38 16.11
CA ILE A 385 -4.40 11.82 15.81
C ILE A 385 -3.38 12.62 16.62
N GLY A 386 -3.31 12.44 17.93
CA GLY A 386 -2.37 13.17 18.79
C GLY A 386 -0.90 12.91 18.41
N ALA A 387 -0.56 11.69 17.96
CA ALA A 387 0.78 11.37 17.49
C ALA A 387 1.11 12.15 16.20
N PHE A 388 0.22 12.18 15.21
CA PHE A 388 0.47 12.94 13.98
C PHE A 388 0.48 14.45 14.21
N GLU A 389 -0.35 14.99 15.08
CA GLU A 389 -0.28 16.40 15.49
C GLU A 389 1.07 16.75 16.13
N MET A 390 1.57 15.89 17.03
CA MET A 390 2.89 16.08 17.65
C MET A 390 4.02 15.99 16.63
N LEU A 391 3.89 15.13 15.62
CA LEU A 391 4.88 14.90 14.58
C LEU A 391 4.75 15.84 13.37
N TYR A 392 3.78 16.74 13.36
CA TYR A 392 3.48 17.62 12.22
C TYR A 392 4.70 18.40 11.72
N SER A 393 5.56 18.89 12.63
CA SER A 393 6.76 19.61 12.30
C SER A 393 8.01 18.74 12.14
N LYS A 394 7.85 17.41 12.07
CA LYS A 394 8.99 16.50 11.89
C LYS A 394 9.80 16.85 10.65
N LYS A 395 11.11 16.95 10.82
CA LYS A 395 12.10 17.04 9.75
C LYS A 395 13.17 16.01 9.97
N GLU A 396 13.44 15.22 8.96
CA GLU A 396 14.45 14.17 9.00
C GLU A 396 15.25 14.19 7.69
N ASP A 397 16.54 14.41 7.78
CA ASP A 397 17.44 14.37 6.63
C ASP A 397 18.04 12.97 6.46
N ARG A 398 18.12 12.54 5.23
CA ARG A 398 18.81 11.31 4.83
C ARG A 398 20.05 11.62 4.01
N PRO A 399 21.08 10.76 4.03
CA PRO A 399 22.22 10.91 3.13
C PRO A 399 21.78 11.04 1.68
N SER A 400 22.30 12.03 0.96
CA SER A 400 21.94 12.26 -0.44
C SER A 400 22.33 11.07 -1.31
N LYS A 401 21.38 10.58 -2.10
CA LYS A 401 21.57 9.49 -3.05
C LYS A 401 20.57 9.61 -4.19
N LYS A 402 20.91 9.13 -5.39
CA LYS A 402 19.96 9.11 -6.51
C LYS A 402 18.85 8.07 -6.30
N HIS A 403 19.20 6.89 -5.80
CA HIS A 403 18.28 5.77 -5.54
C HIS A 403 18.95 4.76 -4.62
N GLY A 404 18.16 3.82 -4.08
CA GLY A 404 18.65 2.69 -3.30
C GLY A 404 19.04 1.49 -4.17
N THR A 405 19.42 0.42 -3.50
CA THR A 405 19.82 -0.87 -4.13
C THR A 405 18.67 -1.89 -4.18
N VAL A 406 17.53 -1.59 -3.60
CA VAL A 406 16.33 -2.45 -3.54
C VAL A 406 15.12 -1.74 -4.08
#